data_4e4c69074db786a632d672b6c49db947
#
_entry.id   4e4c69074db786a632d672b6c49db947
#
_cell.length_a   1.000
_cell.length_b   1.000
_cell.length_c   1.000
_cell.angle_alpha   90.00
_cell.angle_beta   90.00
_cell.angle_gamma   90.00
#
_symmetry.space_group_name_H-M   'P 1'
#
loop_
_entity.id
_entity.type
_entity.pdbx_description
1 polymer ?
#
loop_
_entity_poly.entity_id
_entity_poly.type
_entity_poly.pdbx_seq_one_letter_code
_entity_poly.pdbx_strand_id
1 'polypeptide(L)'
;MRIEDDVKLDYSDVLIRPKRSTLTSRYDVDMNREYTFYHSKRKWSGVPIMASNMDTVGTPQMYERMLEMNMITCPARHYLKKDATLWRVGTPDNKMLGKSVCMMGGVDDISHLVTHHLKWEFLGIDVANGYTISVIDTIKDMRERLPDATIVAGNVVTADMTQELILAGADIVKVGVGPGSVCTTRIKTGIGYPQLSAVIECADAAHGLGGHIIADGGCNNSGDIVKAFAAGADFVMIGGLLAGHDECDGDIVTKHIANNEHSKLYDGSYVPHFEERKFMKFYGMASKTAMDKHKVPTREYRGVEGKTVTVPYKGPVKDTLIDILSGIRSACTYVGAKRLKSLSKCATFVRVNNTHNTVFGEENVNG
;
A
#
# COMPACT_ATOMS: atom_id res chain seq x y z
N MET A 1 5.14 -15.15 30.46
CA MET A 1 5.51 -15.16 29.04
C MET A 1 4.51 -16.07 28.33
N ARG A 2 3.87 -15.60 27.25
CA ARG A 2 2.85 -16.35 26.52
C ARG A 2 3.31 -16.49 25.06
N ILE A 3 3.12 -17.65 24.49
CA ILE A 3 3.30 -17.95 23.08
C ILE A 3 1.90 -18.27 22.52
N GLU A 4 1.54 -17.69 21.38
CA GLU A 4 0.34 -18.06 20.64
C GLU A 4 0.69 -19.24 19.73
N ASP A 5 -0.01 -20.36 19.91
CA ASP A 5 0.32 -21.61 19.19
C ASP A 5 -0.23 -21.61 17.75
N ASP A 6 -1.19 -20.75 17.43
CA ASP A 6 -1.74 -20.63 16.10
C ASP A 6 -0.72 -20.14 15.08
N VAL A 7 -0.52 -20.90 14.02
CA VAL A 7 0.39 -20.50 12.95
C VAL A 7 -0.18 -19.31 12.20
N LYS A 8 0.50 -18.17 12.30
CA LYS A 8 0.15 -16.97 11.55
C LYS A 8 0.84 -16.98 10.18
N LEU A 9 0.14 -16.50 9.14
CA LEU A 9 0.51 -16.65 7.74
C LEU A 9 0.71 -15.31 7.06
N ASP A 10 1.74 -15.20 6.23
CA ASP A 10 1.92 -14.14 5.25
C ASP A 10 1.27 -14.53 3.89
N TYR A 11 1.22 -13.63 2.91
CA TYR A 11 0.63 -13.93 1.59
C TYR A 11 1.37 -15.04 0.85
N SER A 12 2.67 -15.22 1.09
CA SER A 12 3.49 -16.28 0.51
C SER A 12 3.14 -17.68 1.00
N ASP A 13 2.42 -17.81 2.11
CA ASP A 13 2.13 -19.10 2.74
C ASP A 13 0.83 -19.75 2.23
N VAL A 14 0.10 -19.05 1.36
CA VAL A 14 -1.20 -19.52 0.88
C VAL A 14 -1.39 -19.29 -0.62
N LEU A 15 -2.28 -20.11 -1.20
CA LEU A 15 -2.92 -19.89 -2.48
C LEU A 15 -4.44 -19.87 -2.32
N ILE A 16 -5.16 -19.28 -3.28
CA ILE A 16 -6.61 -19.34 -3.35
C ILE A 16 -7.01 -20.52 -4.23
N ARG A 17 -7.82 -21.42 -3.68
CA ARG A 17 -8.31 -22.59 -4.38
C ARG A 17 -9.33 -22.22 -5.46
N PRO A 18 -9.15 -22.63 -6.73
CA PRO A 18 -10.15 -22.46 -7.77
C PRO A 18 -11.47 -23.13 -7.40
N LYS A 19 -12.57 -22.55 -7.83
CA LYS A 19 -13.93 -23.09 -7.65
C LYS A 19 -14.69 -23.09 -8.97
N ARG A 20 -15.76 -23.86 -9.05
CA ARG A 20 -16.66 -23.79 -10.19
C ARG A 20 -17.22 -22.37 -10.32
N SER A 21 -17.09 -21.80 -11.52
CA SER A 21 -17.50 -20.43 -11.83
C SER A 21 -18.48 -20.45 -13.01
N THR A 22 -19.41 -19.53 -13.00
CA THR A 22 -20.32 -19.25 -14.12
C THR A 22 -19.87 -18.05 -14.94
N LEU A 23 -18.76 -17.40 -14.54
CA LEU A 23 -18.18 -16.28 -15.25
C LEU A 23 -17.38 -16.77 -16.47
N THR A 24 -17.71 -16.28 -17.64
CA THR A 24 -17.07 -16.62 -18.91
C THR A 24 -16.06 -15.57 -19.37
N SER A 25 -16.19 -14.35 -18.86
CA SER A 25 -15.31 -13.23 -19.21
C SER A 25 -14.82 -12.49 -17.99
N ARG A 26 -13.55 -12.06 -18.03
CA ARG A 26 -12.95 -11.14 -17.05
C ARG A 26 -13.58 -9.75 -17.10
N TYR A 27 -14.17 -9.39 -18.25
CA TYR A 27 -14.87 -8.12 -18.44
C TYR A 27 -16.13 -8.01 -17.55
N ASP A 28 -16.76 -9.14 -17.23
CA ASP A 28 -17.98 -9.19 -16.41
C ASP A 28 -17.73 -8.91 -14.91
N VAL A 29 -16.47 -8.75 -14.50
CA VAL A 29 -16.11 -8.51 -13.11
C VAL A 29 -16.15 -7.02 -12.80
N ASP A 30 -17.04 -6.63 -11.89
CA ASP A 30 -17.08 -5.27 -11.36
C ASP A 30 -16.03 -5.08 -10.29
N MET A 31 -15.09 -4.15 -10.55
CA MET A 31 -13.98 -3.80 -9.67
C MET A 31 -14.30 -2.69 -8.68
N ASN A 32 -15.38 -1.93 -8.93
CA ASN A 32 -15.76 -0.85 -8.04
C ASN A 32 -16.35 -1.39 -6.74
N ARG A 33 -16.01 -0.73 -5.66
CA ARG A 33 -16.64 -0.93 -4.34
C ARG A 33 -17.30 0.37 -3.90
N GLU A 34 -18.40 0.23 -3.21
CA GLU A 34 -19.12 1.33 -2.61
C GLU A 34 -19.10 1.16 -1.09
N TYR A 35 -18.76 2.23 -0.40
CA TYR A 35 -18.73 2.28 1.07
C TYR A 35 -19.59 3.45 1.57
N THR A 36 -20.20 3.23 2.72
CA THR A 36 -20.75 4.29 3.57
C THR A 36 -20.07 4.16 4.91
N PHE A 37 -19.23 5.13 5.24
CA PHE A 37 -18.42 5.09 6.46
C PHE A 37 -19.27 5.30 7.70
N TYR A 38 -18.93 4.57 8.78
CA TYR A 38 -19.78 4.51 9.96
C TYR A 38 -19.87 5.83 10.72
N HIS A 39 -18.75 6.50 10.96
CA HIS A 39 -18.72 7.74 11.71
C HIS A 39 -19.01 8.96 10.83
N SER A 40 -18.28 9.13 9.74
CA SER A 40 -18.41 10.29 8.85
C SER A 40 -19.70 10.29 8.02
N LYS A 41 -20.39 9.16 7.89
CA LYS A 41 -21.56 8.96 7.02
C LYS A 41 -21.30 9.27 5.54
N ARG A 42 -20.06 9.59 5.17
CA ARG A 42 -19.68 9.82 3.78
C ARG A 42 -19.79 8.56 2.94
N LYS A 43 -20.11 8.78 1.68
CA LYS A 43 -20.12 7.72 0.67
C LYS A 43 -18.90 7.86 -0.23
N TRP A 44 -18.28 6.75 -0.54
CA TRP A 44 -17.19 6.66 -1.50
C TRP A 44 -17.43 5.50 -2.47
N SER A 45 -17.04 5.68 -3.74
CA SER A 45 -17.10 4.64 -4.77
C SER A 45 -15.87 4.71 -5.65
N GLY A 46 -15.25 3.55 -5.92
CA GLY A 46 -14.07 3.44 -6.78
C GLY A 46 -13.42 2.07 -6.68
N VAL A 47 -12.24 1.96 -7.27
CA VAL A 47 -11.37 0.78 -7.15
C VAL A 47 -10.54 0.95 -5.88
N PRO A 48 -10.66 0.07 -4.89
CA PRO A 48 -10.11 0.30 -3.54
C PRO A 48 -8.61 -0.05 -3.44
N ILE A 49 -7.81 0.47 -4.36
CA ILE A 49 -6.35 0.40 -4.36
C ILE A 49 -5.81 1.79 -4.04
N MET A 50 -4.81 1.85 -3.16
CA MET A 50 -4.22 3.08 -2.67
C MET A 50 -2.72 3.11 -2.95
N ALA A 51 -2.25 4.20 -3.57
CA ALA A 51 -0.80 4.47 -3.63
C ALA A 51 -0.34 4.98 -2.26
N SER A 52 0.75 4.39 -1.75
CA SER A 52 1.26 4.71 -0.40
C SER A 52 1.84 6.13 -0.31
N ASN A 53 1.79 6.70 0.90
CA ASN A 53 2.33 8.02 1.22
C ASN A 53 3.87 8.06 1.36
N MET A 54 4.55 7.28 0.53
CA MET A 54 6.01 7.27 0.48
C MET A 54 6.53 8.40 -0.43
N ASP A 55 7.70 8.96 -0.10
CA ASP A 55 8.32 10.08 -0.83
C ASP A 55 8.40 9.87 -2.33
N THR A 56 8.69 8.63 -2.74
CA THR A 56 8.89 8.27 -4.14
C THR A 56 7.60 7.83 -4.85
N VAL A 57 6.50 7.59 -4.13
CA VAL A 57 5.25 7.03 -4.67
C VAL A 57 4.08 7.99 -4.56
N GLY A 58 3.94 8.68 -3.42
CA GLY A 58 2.82 9.58 -3.16
C GLY A 58 3.01 10.96 -3.81
N THR A 59 3.13 11.00 -5.13
CA THR A 59 3.43 12.20 -5.94
C THR A 59 2.18 12.75 -6.63
N PRO A 60 2.17 14.04 -7.05
CA PRO A 60 1.09 14.59 -7.85
C PRO A 60 0.87 13.85 -9.17
N GLN A 61 1.94 13.41 -9.84
CA GLN A 61 1.87 12.66 -11.10
C GLN A 61 1.23 11.29 -10.88
N MET A 62 1.58 10.59 -9.80
CA MET A 62 0.93 9.33 -9.42
C MET A 62 -0.55 9.54 -9.14
N TYR A 63 -0.92 10.64 -8.47
CA TYR A 63 -2.32 10.96 -8.20
C TYR A 63 -3.13 11.08 -9.48
N GLU A 64 -2.64 11.78 -10.50
CA GLU A 64 -3.34 11.93 -11.78
C GLU A 64 -3.66 10.57 -12.42
N ARG A 65 -2.69 9.65 -12.43
CA ARG A 65 -2.88 8.30 -13.01
C ARG A 65 -3.79 7.41 -12.17
N MET A 66 -3.66 7.46 -10.86
CA MET A 66 -4.55 6.71 -9.95
C MET A 66 -5.99 7.21 -10.06
N LEU A 67 -6.20 8.51 -10.18
CA LEU A 67 -7.52 9.11 -10.35
C LEU A 67 -8.20 8.69 -11.65
N GLU A 68 -7.47 8.60 -12.77
CA GLU A 68 -7.98 8.08 -14.05
C GLU A 68 -8.55 6.66 -13.92
N MET A 69 -8.03 5.88 -12.97
CA MET A 69 -8.46 4.51 -12.68
C MET A 69 -9.46 4.42 -11.53
N ASN A 70 -10.00 5.55 -11.02
CA ASN A 70 -10.85 5.62 -9.82
C ASN A 70 -10.20 5.02 -8.57
N MET A 71 -8.89 5.14 -8.42
CA MET A 71 -8.09 4.70 -7.29
C MET A 71 -7.72 5.88 -6.38
N ILE A 72 -7.15 5.58 -5.21
CA ILE A 72 -6.79 6.58 -4.20
C ILE A 72 -5.27 6.79 -4.18
N THR A 73 -4.83 8.03 -3.94
CA THR A 73 -3.43 8.33 -3.66
C THR A 73 -3.28 8.94 -2.28
N CYS A 74 -2.29 8.46 -1.55
CA CYS A 74 -1.85 9.06 -0.29
C CYS A 74 -0.61 9.90 -0.56
N PRO A 75 -0.72 11.24 -0.50
CA PRO A 75 0.42 12.13 -0.70
C PRO A 75 1.55 11.87 0.28
N ALA A 76 2.78 11.96 -0.20
CA ALA A 76 3.94 11.86 0.66
C ALA A 76 3.95 13.00 1.71
N ARG A 77 4.34 12.66 2.94
CA ARG A 77 4.25 13.55 4.12
C ARG A 77 4.90 14.93 3.93
N HIS A 78 5.95 15.02 3.13
CA HIS A 78 6.63 16.30 2.91
C HIS A 78 5.79 17.33 2.13
N TYR A 79 4.80 16.88 1.35
CA TYR A 79 3.86 17.77 0.68
C TYR A 79 2.92 18.46 1.67
N LEU A 80 2.60 17.83 2.82
CA LEU A 80 1.82 18.44 3.89
C LEU A 80 2.50 19.69 4.47
N LYS A 81 3.84 19.68 4.52
CA LYS A 81 4.64 20.75 5.13
C LYS A 81 4.99 21.87 4.17
N LYS A 82 5.13 21.58 2.87
CA LYS A 82 5.60 22.54 1.87
C LYS A 82 4.47 23.36 1.26
N ASP A 83 3.43 22.71 0.82
CA ASP A 83 2.27 23.39 0.25
C ASP A 83 1.11 22.41 0.04
N ALA A 84 0.20 22.33 1.00
CA ALA A 84 -1.03 21.56 0.84
C ALA A 84 -1.89 22.08 -0.34
N THR A 85 -1.58 23.26 -0.89
CA THR A 85 -2.26 23.82 -2.06
C THR A 85 -1.83 23.19 -3.37
N LEU A 86 -0.63 22.55 -3.45
CA LEU A 86 -0.20 21.81 -4.63
C LEU A 86 -1.16 20.67 -5.00
N TRP A 87 -1.84 20.11 -4.02
CA TRP A 87 -2.89 19.13 -4.22
C TRP A 87 -4.25 19.75 -4.55
N ARG A 88 -4.31 21.09 -4.61
CA ARG A 88 -5.45 21.88 -5.07
C ARG A 88 -5.32 22.31 -6.54
N VAL A 89 -4.14 22.23 -7.13
CA VAL A 89 -3.82 22.78 -8.45
C VAL A 89 -3.71 21.63 -9.46
N GLY A 90 -4.82 21.28 -10.08
CA GLY A 90 -4.84 20.29 -11.16
C GLY A 90 -5.90 20.51 -12.21
N THR A 91 -6.96 21.32 -11.92
CA THR A 91 -7.98 21.62 -12.93
C THR A 91 -8.55 23.03 -12.77
N PRO A 92 -8.86 23.73 -13.89
CA PRO A 92 -9.48 25.07 -13.87
C PRO A 92 -10.82 25.13 -13.15
N ASP A 93 -11.49 23.99 -12.98
CA ASP A 93 -12.87 23.91 -12.45
C ASP A 93 -12.97 23.61 -10.95
N ASN A 94 -11.88 23.54 -10.19
CA ASN A 94 -11.88 23.40 -8.71
C ASN A 94 -12.79 22.29 -8.10
N LYS A 95 -13.44 21.46 -8.93
CA LYS A 95 -14.43 20.46 -8.50
C LYS A 95 -13.84 19.06 -8.20
N MET A 96 -12.58 18.82 -8.54
CA MET A 96 -11.93 17.52 -8.35
C MET A 96 -11.00 17.49 -7.13
N LEU A 97 -10.91 18.57 -6.40
CA LEU A 97 -10.09 18.68 -5.19
C LEU A 97 -10.61 17.81 -4.07
N GLY A 98 -9.75 16.94 -3.59
CA GLY A 98 -10.04 16.06 -2.48
C GLY A 98 -10.66 14.71 -2.86
N LYS A 99 -11.12 14.50 -4.11
CA LYS A 99 -11.58 13.20 -4.55
C LYS A 99 -10.39 12.23 -4.66
N SER A 100 -10.51 11.08 -4.02
CA SER A 100 -9.49 10.04 -4.09
C SER A 100 -8.11 10.44 -3.54
N VAL A 101 -8.06 11.41 -2.64
CA VAL A 101 -6.85 11.80 -1.89
C VAL A 101 -7.04 11.47 -0.42
N CYS A 102 -6.09 10.71 0.13
CA CYS A 102 -6.03 10.41 1.56
C CYS A 102 -4.79 11.09 2.16
N MET A 103 -5.00 12.19 2.87
CA MET A 103 -3.93 12.93 3.54
C MET A 103 -3.56 12.23 4.84
N MET A 104 -2.31 11.80 4.96
CA MET A 104 -1.81 11.08 6.12
C MET A 104 -0.57 11.73 6.72
N GLY A 105 -0.50 11.81 8.04
CA GLY A 105 0.62 12.35 8.76
C GLY A 105 0.79 11.78 10.17
N GLY A 106 1.86 12.15 10.86
CA GLY A 106 2.00 11.87 12.29
C GLY A 106 1.05 12.71 13.12
N VAL A 107 0.98 12.45 14.41
CA VAL A 107 0.11 13.17 15.35
C VAL A 107 0.25 14.70 15.25
N ASP A 108 1.49 15.22 15.22
CA ASP A 108 1.75 16.66 15.12
C ASP A 108 1.32 17.26 13.78
N ASP A 109 1.52 16.51 12.67
CA ASP A 109 1.15 16.99 11.33
C ASP A 109 -0.37 17.11 11.20
N ILE A 110 -1.11 16.15 11.73
CA ILE A 110 -2.57 16.12 11.70
C ILE A 110 -3.18 17.25 12.53
N SER A 111 -2.65 17.51 13.70
CA SER A 111 -3.10 18.64 14.54
C SER A 111 -3.01 19.97 13.79
N HIS A 112 -1.95 20.16 12.98
CA HIS A 112 -1.80 21.33 12.12
C HIS A 112 -2.83 21.37 10.98
N LEU A 113 -3.11 20.24 10.32
CA LEU A 113 -4.10 20.15 9.22
C LEU A 113 -5.52 20.40 9.69
N VAL A 114 -5.88 19.91 10.86
CA VAL A 114 -7.20 20.12 11.49
C VAL A 114 -7.46 21.61 11.75
N THR A 115 -6.45 22.38 12.19
CA THR A 115 -6.60 23.82 12.46
C THR A 115 -6.79 24.66 11.20
N HIS A 116 -6.38 24.19 10.02
CA HIS A 116 -6.45 24.96 8.77
C HIS A 116 -7.73 24.72 7.96
N HIS A 117 -8.75 24.05 8.50
CA HIS A 117 -10.10 23.85 7.92
C HIS A 117 -10.11 23.32 6.47
N LEU A 118 -9.12 22.54 6.07
CA LEU A 118 -9.06 21.94 4.74
C LEU A 118 -10.05 20.76 4.66
N LYS A 119 -10.99 20.80 3.74
CA LYS A 119 -11.98 19.74 3.51
C LYS A 119 -11.34 18.62 2.68
N TRP A 120 -10.73 17.66 3.33
CA TRP A 120 -10.24 16.42 2.70
C TRP A 120 -11.32 15.33 2.74
N GLU A 121 -11.32 14.47 1.72
CA GLU A 121 -12.23 13.32 1.71
C GLU A 121 -11.81 12.30 2.76
N PHE A 122 -10.49 12.02 2.82
CA PHE A 122 -9.87 11.17 3.83
C PHE A 122 -8.75 11.94 4.53
N LEU A 123 -8.71 11.83 5.84
CA LEU A 123 -7.65 12.38 6.67
C LEU A 123 -7.18 11.32 7.65
N GLY A 124 -5.86 11.10 7.79
CA GLY A 124 -5.39 9.97 8.56
C GLY A 124 -4.14 10.19 9.39
N ILE A 125 -4.06 9.44 10.49
CA ILE A 125 -2.89 9.29 11.33
C ILE A 125 -2.11 8.08 10.83
N ASP A 126 -0.86 8.31 10.44
CA ASP A 126 0.07 7.29 9.97
C ASP A 126 1.35 7.31 10.81
N VAL A 127 1.44 6.36 11.72
CA VAL A 127 2.58 6.17 12.61
C VAL A 127 3.03 4.71 12.61
N ALA A 128 4.32 4.48 12.85
CA ALA A 128 4.87 3.12 12.90
C ALA A 128 4.27 2.28 14.05
N ASN A 129 3.87 2.94 15.14
CA ASN A 129 3.26 2.31 16.31
C ASN A 129 1.90 2.97 16.62
N GLY A 130 0.83 2.39 16.10
CA GLY A 130 -0.55 2.83 16.34
C GLY A 130 -1.12 2.47 17.71
N TYR A 131 -0.32 1.82 18.59
CA TYR A 131 -0.74 1.34 19.92
C TYR A 131 -0.57 2.39 21.04
N THR A 132 -0.21 3.62 20.68
CA THR A 132 0.03 4.67 21.70
C THR A 132 -1.26 5.42 22.05
N ILE A 133 -1.38 5.80 23.32
CA ILE A 133 -2.53 6.58 23.83
C ILE A 133 -2.69 7.88 23.04
N SER A 134 -1.59 8.52 22.64
CA SER A 134 -1.62 9.75 21.86
C SER A 134 -2.34 9.60 20.51
N VAL A 135 -2.28 8.42 19.87
CA VAL A 135 -3.02 8.14 18.63
C VAL A 135 -4.52 8.12 18.91
N ILE A 136 -4.94 7.42 19.97
CA ILE A 136 -6.35 7.35 20.38
C ILE A 136 -6.90 8.73 20.69
N ASP A 137 -6.18 9.51 21.49
CA ASP A 137 -6.59 10.86 21.88
C ASP A 137 -6.68 11.80 20.67
N THR A 138 -5.73 11.66 19.73
CA THR A 138 -5.77 12.44 18.47
C THR A 138 -6.97 12.07 17.61
N ILE A 139 -7.34 10.78 17.52
CA ILE A 139 -8.54 10.35 16.77
C ILE A 139 -9.80 10.96 17.38
N LYS A 140 -9.91 10.96 18.71
CA LYS A 140 -11.06 11.57 19.43
C LYS A 140 -11.14 13.07 19.14
N ASP A 141 -10.03 13.80 19.25
CA ASP A 141 -9.95 15.23 18.95
C ASP A 141 -10.30 15.52 17.47
N MET A 142 -9.77 14.71 16.53
CA MET A 142 -10.14 14.83 15.12
C MET A 142 -11.62 14.61 14.89
N ARG A 143 -12.22 13.60 15.52
CA ARG A 143 -13.65 13.29 15.36
C ARG A 143 -14.54 14.39 15.93
N GLU A 144 -14.17 14.96 17.04
CA GLU A 144 -14.89 16.10 17.65
C GLU A 144 -14.85 17.33 16.73
N ARG A 145 -13.67 17.68 16.21
CA ARG A 145 -13.50 18.87 15.37
C ARG A 145 -13.97 18.69 13.92
N LEU A 146 -13.90 17.47 13.40
CA LEU A 146 -14.19 17.13 12.01
C LEU A 146 -15.20 15.97 11.95
N PRO A 147 -16.45 16.15 12.39
CA PRO A 147 -17.44 15.08 12.50
C PRO A 147 -17.74 14.40 11.16
N ASP A 148 -17.59 15.12 10.04
CA ASP A 148 -17.88 14.61 8.69
C ASP A 148 -16.62 14.08 7.96
N ALA A 149 -15.42 14.15 8.54
CA ALA A 149 -14.21 13.65 7.88
C ALA A 149 -14.14 12.14 7.96
N THR A 150 -13.76 11.46 6.87
CA THR A 150 -13.43 10.03 6.92
C THR A 150 -12.04 9.88 7.52
N ILE A 151 -11.97 9.38 8.76
CA ILE A 151 -10.73 9.26 9.51
C ILE A 151 -10.09 7.89 9.28
N VAL A 152 -8.83 7.90 8.87
CA VAL A 152 -7.96 6.72 8.76
C VAL A 152 -6.96 6.72 9.91
N ALA A 153 -6.70 5.58 10.55
CA ALA A 153 -5.74 5.49 11.64
C ALA A 153 -4.92 4.20 11.61
N GLY A 154 -3.65 4.28 11.94
CA GLY A 154 -2.75 3.12 12.02
C GLY A 154 -1.28 3.52 12.19
N ASN A 155 -0.38 2.50 12.19
CA ASN A 155 -0.63 1.10 11.84
C ASN A 155 -0.78 0.22 13.09
N VAL A 156 -1.66 -0.74 12.95
CA VAL A 156 -1.87 -1.80 13.95
C VAL A 156 -1.95 -3.17 13.26
N VAL A 157 -1.93 -4.27 14.02
CA VAL A 157 -2.00 -5.64 13.47
C VAL A 157 -2.88 -6.58 14.31
N THR A 158 -3.56 -6.07 15.34
CA THR A 158 -4.37 -6.89 16.26
C THR A 158 -5.84 -6.47 16.24
N ALA A 159 -6.72 -7.44 16.49
CA ALA A 159 -8.16 -7.24 16.50
C ALA A 159 -8.62 -6.24 17.57
N ASP A 160 -8.07 -6.35 18.79
CA ASP A 160 -8.37 -5.50 19.93
C ASP A 160 -8.03 -4.03 19.66
N MET A 161 -6.84 -3.77 19.12
CA MET A 161 -6.44 -2.39 18.80
C MET A 161 -7.24 -1.83 17.62
N THR A 162 -7.58 -2.68 16.64
CA THR A 162 -8.47 -2.28 15.54
C THR A 162 -9.85 -1.82 16.07
N GLN A 163 -10.42 -2.57 17.02
CA GLN A 163 -11.67 -2.18 17.67
C GLN A 163 -11.52 -0.86 18.44
N GLU A 164 -10.43 -0.70 19.19
CA GLU A 164 -10.18 0.51 19.97
C GLU A 164 -10.10 1.77 19.10
N LEU A 165 -9.37 1.71 17.96
CA LEU A 165 -9.28 2.84 17.04
C LEU A 165 -10.63 3.18 16.39
N ILE A 166 -11.45 2.18 16.04
CA ILE A 166 -12.80 2.42 15.49
C ILE A 166 -13.71 3.05 16.56
N LEU A 167 -13.70 2.51 17.77
CA LEU A 167 -14.50 3.05 18.88
C LEU A 167 -14.06 4.48 19.27
N ALA A 168 -12.78 4.81 19.06
CA ALA A 168 -12.28 6.18 19.24
C ALA A 168 -12.77 7.16 18.15
N GLY A 169 -13.29 6.68 17.02
CA GLY A 169 -13.84 7.51 15.95
C GLY A 169 -13.21 7.32 14.57
N ALA A 170 -12.30 6.37 14.39
CA ALA A 170 -11.76 6.05 13.06
C ALA A 170 -12.80 5.32 12.21
N ASP A 171 -12.92 5.68 10.93
CA ASP A 171 -13.74 4.97 9.95
C ASP A 171 -12.99 3.79 9.33
N ILE A 172 -11.67 3.94 9.20
CA ILE A 172 -10.79 2.97 8.51
C ILE A 172 -9.53 2.77 9.35
N VAL A 173 -9.14 1.51 9.55
CA VAL A 173 -7.90 1.18 10.26
C VAL A 173 -6.85 0.67 9.28
N LYS A 174 -5.63 1.22 9.35
CA LYS A 174 -4.49 0.81 8.52
C LYS A 174 -3.73 -0.32 9.21
N VAL A 175 -3.70 -1.49 8.55
CA VAL A 175 -3.21 -2.76 9.09
C VAL A 175 -1.89 -3.15 8.45
N GLY A 176 -0.84 -3.26 9.27
CA GLY A 176 0.48 -3.73 8.83
C GLY A 176 1.62 -3.14 9.65
N VAL A 177 2.41 -4.01 10.29
CA VAL A 177 3.66 -3.66 10.99
C VAL A 177 4.77 -4.58 10.46
N GLY A 178 5.67 -4.01 9.67
CA GLY A 178 6.83 -4.70 9.14
C GLY A 178 6.67 -5.51 7.84
N PRO A 179 5.51 -5.54 7.12
CA PRO A 179 5.38 -6.34 5.90
C PRO A 179 5.96 -5.66 4.65
N GLY A 180 6.24 -4.35 4.69
CA GLY A 180 6.71 -3.58 3.52
C GLY A 180 8.07 -4.07 3.00
N SER A 181 8.27 -4.06 1.68
CA SER A 181 9.49 -4.55 1.01
C SER A 181 10.78 -3.82 1.41
N VAL A 182 10.66 -2.56 1.82
CA VAL A 182 11.78 -1.72 2.31
C VAL A 182 11.72 -1.46 3.81
N CYS A 183 10.80 -2.12 4.53
CA CYS A 183 10.70 -2.08 5.98
C CYS A 183 11.69 -3.06 6.61
N THR A 184 12.35 -2.64 7.69
CA THR A 184 13.27 -3.48 8.46
C THR A 184 12.86 -3.63 9.93
N THR A 185 11.67 -3.17 10.29
CA THR A 185 11.14 -3.21 11.67
C THR A 185 11.21 -4.62 12.27
N ARG A 186 10.75 -5.66 11.54
CA ARG A 186 10.80 -7.06 12.01
C ARG A 186 12.23 -7.51 12.34
N ILE A 187 13.21 -7.09 11.53
CA ILE A 187 14.63 -7.47 11.72
C ILE A 187 15.28 -6.67 12.85
N LYS A 188 14.93 -5.39 12.96
CA LYS A 188 15.57 -4.47 13.92
C LYS A 188 15.00 -4.57 15.33
N THR A 189 13.70 -4.84 15.45
CA THR A 189 12.99 -4.78 16.72
C THR A 189 12.43 -6.12 17.17
N GLY A 190 12.32 -7.11 16.28
CA GLY A 190 11.58 -8.35 16.51
C GLY A 190 10.05 -8.14 16.54
N ILE A 191 9.57 -6.91 16.28
CA ILE A 191 8.14 -6.58 16.26
C ILE A 191 7.57 -6.77 14.87
N GLY A 192 6.39 -7.37 14.78
CA GLY A 192 5.67 -7.57 13.53
C GLY A 192 4.61 -8.64 13.64
N TYR A 193 3.83 -8.80 12.58
CA TYR A 193 2.81 -9.84 12.48
C TYR A 193 2.70 -10.29 11.02
N PRO A 194 2.48 -11.59 10.73
CA PRO A 194 2.25 -12.07 9.38
C PRO A 194 1.01 -11.42 8.75
N GLN A 195 1.18 -10.82 7.57
CA GLN A 195 0.22 -9.85 7.05
C GLN A 195 -1.14 -10.45 6.69
N LEU A 196 -1.19 -11.67 6.15
CA LEU A 196 -2.47 -12.32 5.84
C LEU A 196 -3.32 -12.51 7.09
N SER A 197 -2.72 -13.03 8.15
CA SER A 197 -3.41 -13.26 9.43
C SER A 197 -3.83 -11.95 10.07
N ALA A 198 -2.97 -10.91 10.05
CA ALA A 198 -3.33 -9.58 10.53
C ALA A 198 -4.56 -9.02 9.80
N VAL A 199 -4.60 -9.17 8.47
CA VAL A 199 -5.72 -8.68 7.65
C VAL A 199 -7.01 -9.42 8.00
N ILE A 200 -6.97 -10.76 8.13
CA ILE A 200 -8.16 -11.56 8.48
C ILE A 200 -8.72 -11.14 9.85
N GLU A 201 -7.87 -11.08 10.88
CA GLU A 201 -8.27 -10.78 12.25
C GLU A 201 -8.77 -9.33 12.40
N CYS A 202 -8.07 -8.38 11.81
CA CYS A 202 -8.46 -6.97 11.86
C CYS A 202 -9.70 -6.68 11.00
N ALA A 203 -9.88 -7.36 9.86
CA ALA A 203 -11.08 -7.22 9.03
C ALA A 203 -12.34 -7.69 9.78
N ASP A 204 -12.26 -8.84 10.45
CA ASP A 204 -13.37 -9.38 11.24
C ASP A 204 -13.75 -8.40 12.36
N ALA A 205 -12.74 -7.92 13.11
CA ALA A 205 -12.94 -6.95 14.19
C ALA A 205 -13.54 -5.63 13.70
N ALA A 206 -13.04 -5.09 12.57
CA ALA A 206 -13.51 -3.84 12.01
C ALA A 206 -14.95 -3.95 11.48
N HIS A 207 -15.22 -4.98 10.70
CA HIS A 207 -16.56 -5.19 10.11
C HIS A 207 -17.63 -5.41 11.17
N GLY A 208 -17.31 -6.06 12.29
CA GLY A 208 -18.20 -6.22 13.43
C GLY A 208 -18.66 -4.90 14.06
N LEU A 209 -17.88 -3.83 13.92
CA LEU A 209 -18.17 -2.47 14.40
C LEU A 209 -18.63 -1.50 13.28
N GLY A 210 -18.79 -1.99 12.05
CA GLY A 210 -19.13 -1.16 10.89
C GLY A 210 -17.98 -0.32 10.35
N GLY A 211 -16.75 -0.57 10.81
CA GLY A 211 -15.53 0.04 10.31
C GLY A 211 -14.95 -0.71 9.11
N HIS A 212 -13.85 -0.19 8.58
CA HIS A 212 -13.14 -0.74 7.42
C HIS A 212 -11.64 -0.87 7.69
N ILE A 213 -10.93 -1.65 6.86
CA ILE A 213 -9.48 -1.74 6.95
C ILE A 213 -8.77 -1.48 5.62
N ILE A 214 -7.54 -0.98 5.73
CA ILE A 214 -6.55 -0.93 4.65
C ILE A 214 -5.49 -1.98 4.93
N ALA A 215 -5.31 -2.95 4.05
CA ALA A 215 -4.14 -3.83 4.09
C ALA A 215 -2.92 -3.08 3.55
N ASP A 216 -1.97 -2.74 4.43
CA ASP A 216 -0.81 -1.91 4.11
C ASP A 216 0.49 -2.73 4.12
N GLY A 217 1.07 -2.91 2.94
CA GLY A 217 2.31 -3.63 2.72
C GLY A 217 2.18 -5.14 2.53
N GLY A 218 3.29 -5.78 2.15
CA GLY A 218 3.37 -7.23 1.92
C GLY A 218 2.95 -7.68 0.52
N CYS A 219 2.33 -6.82 -0.30
CA CYS A 219 1.97 -7.16 -1.67
C CYS A 219 3.15 -6.94 -2.61
N ASN A 220 3.66 -8.02 -3.20
CA ASN A 220 4.78 -8.01 -4.15
C ASN A 220 4.32 -8.23 -5.60
N ASN A 221 3.09 -8.68 -5.81
CA ASN A 221 2.47 -8.95 -7.11
C ASN A 221 0.95 -8.81 -7.03
N SER A 222 0.26 -8.90 -8.17
CA SER A 222 -1.21 -8.83 -8.23
C SER A 222 -1.91 -9.94 -7.44
N GLY A 223 -1.31 -11.13 -7.37
CA GLY A 223 -1.83 -12.25 -6.57
C GLY A 223 -1.89 -11.97 -5.08
N ASP A 224 -0.92 -11.22 -4.53
CA ASP A 224 -0.93 -10.83 -3.12
C ASP A 224 -2.03 -9.80 -2.82
N ILE A 225 -2.28 -8.87 -3.77
CA ILE A 225 -3.41 -7.93 -3.68
C ILE A 225 -4.74 -8.70 -3.67
N VAL A 226 -4.87 -9.72 -4.52
CA VAL A 226 -6.04 -10.62 -4.53
C VAL A 226 -6.22 -11.30 -3.18
N LYS A 227 -5.14 -11.83 -2.59
CA LYS A 227 -5.18 -12.48 -1.27
C LYS A 227 -5.58 -11.50 -0.17
N ALA A 228 -5.12 -10.25 -0.21
CA ALA A 228 -5.52 -9.21 0.73
C ALA A 228 -7.03 -8.94 0.66
N PHE A 229 -7.61 -8.76 -0.53
CA PHE A 229 -9.06 -8.63 -0.70
C PHE A 229 -9.83 -9.88 -0.30
N ALA A 230 -9.31 -11.06 -0.62
CA ALA A 230 -9.91 -12.34 -0.22
C ALA A 230 -9.91 -12.54 1.31
N ALA A 231 -8.89 -12.01 1.99
CA ALA A 231 -8.77 -12.01 3.46
C ALA A 231 -9.73 -11.02 4.16
N GLY A 232 -10.42 -10.17 3.40
CA GLY A 232 -11.39 -9.23 3.95
C GLY A 232 -10.98 -7.77 3.91
N ALA A 233 -9.81 -7.43 3.35
CA ALA A 233 -9.41 -6.02 3.21
C ALA A 233 -10.46 -5.23 2.41
N ASP A 234 -10.78 -4.04 2.90
CA ASP A 234 -11.64 -3.11 2.18
C ASP A 234 -10.83 -2.31 1.16
N PHE A 235 -9.63 -1.92 1.54
CA PHE A 235 -8.66 -1.23 0.71
C PHE A 235 -7.31 -1.96 0.77
N VAL A 236 -6.51 -1.85 -0.30
CA VAL A 236 -5.14 -2.35 -0.32
C VAL A 236 -4.20 -1.20 -0.68
N MET A 237 -3.22 -0.94 0.19
CA MET A 237 -2.18 0.06 -0.04
C MET A 237 -0.93 -0.60 -0.59
N ILE A 238 -0.41 -0.05 -1.68
CA ILE A 238 0.77 -0.54 -2.38
C ILE A 238 1.83 0.56 -2.52
N GLY A 239 3.09 0.21 -2.30
CA GLY A 239 4.24 1.09 -2.45
C GLY A 239 5.25 0.53 -3.45
N GLY A 240 5.88 -0.60 -3.12
CA GLY A 240 6.94 -1.20 -3.93
C GLY A 240 6.52 -1.59 -5.35
N LEU A 241 5.28 -2.02 -5.56
CA LEU A 241 4.75 -2.32 -6.89
C LEU A 241 4.68 -1.08 -7.79
N LEU A 242 4.41 0.09 -7.21
CA LEU A 242 4.36 1.37 -7.93
C LEU A 242 5.72 2.05 -8.04
N ALA A 243 6.76 1.55 -7.38
CA ALA A 243 8.10 2.12 -7.47
C ALA A 243 8.76 1.83 -8.82
N GLY A 244 9.56 2.78 -9.32
CA GLY A 244 10.30 2.67 -10.57
C GLY A 244 9.59 3.19 -11.81
N HIS A 245 8.45 3.87 -11.66
CA HIS A 245 7.69 4.43 -12.77
C HIS A 245 7.96 5.92 -13.00
N ASP A 246 7.57 6.41 -14.17
CA ASP A 246 7.69 7.82 -14.57
C ASP A 246 7.05 8.78 -13.57
N GLU A 247 5.96 8.35 -12.95
CA GLU A 247 5.18 9.12 -11.99
C GLU A 247 5.79 9.16 -10.59
N CYS A 248 6.91 8.48 -10.38
CA CYS A 248 7.64 8.46 -9.10
C CYS A 248 8.65 9.60 -8.98
N ASP A 249 8.87 10.09 -7.75
CA ASP A 249 9.91 11.08 -7.42
C ASP A 249 11.17 10.37 -6.85
N GLY A 250 11.85 9.58 -7.68
CA GLY A 250 13.07 8.87 -7.33
C GLY A 250 14.24 9.21 -8.27
N ASP A 251 15.47 9.25 -7.73
CA ASP A 251 16.66 9.44 -8.56
C ASP A 251 16.83 8.27 -9.53
N ILE A 252 16.96 8.56 -10.81
CA ILE A 252 17.28 7.56 -11.83
C ILE A 252 18.80 7.30 -11.84
N VAL A 253 19.17 6.02 -11.78
CA VAL A 253 20.55 5.54 -11.83
C VAL A 253 20.70 4.64 -13.04
N THR A 254 21.56 5.01 -13.97
CA THR A 254 21.93 4.15 -15.11
C THR A 254 23.08 3.24 -14.69
N LYS A 255 22.96 1.95 -14.97
CA LYS A 255 24.00 0.93 -14.74
C LYS A 255 24.33 0.24 -16.06
N HIS A 256 25.60 0.00 -16.31
CA HIS A 256 26.05 -0.87 -17.38
C HIS A 256 26.15 -2.29 -16.84
N ILE A 257 25.32 -3.19 -17.35
CA ILE A 257 25.25 -4.58 -16.92
C ILE A 257 25.78 -5.45 -18.06
N ALA A 258 26.73 -6.31 -17.75
CA ALA A 258 27.21 -7.28 -18.74
C ALA A 258 26.06 -8.22 -19.12
N ASN A 259 25.78 -8.31 -20.41
CA ASN A 259 24.85 -9.31 -20.92
C ASN A 259 25.61 -10.64 -21.17
N ASN A 260 24.89 -11.71 -21.51
CA ASN A 260 25.50 -13.00 -21.79
C ASN A 260 26.19 -13.08 -23.15
N GLU A 261 26.25 -11.99 -23.91
CA GLU A 261 26.91 -11.91 -25.20
C GLU A 261 28.37 -11.49 -25.03
N HIS A 262 29.24 -12.11 -25.78
CA HIS A 262 30.68 -11.82 -25.76
C HIS A 262 31.20 -11.64 -27.18
N SER A 263 31.97 -10.59 -27.42
CA SER A 263 32.76 -10.44 -28.63
C SER A 263 34.13 -11.05 -28.45
N LYS A 264 34.55 -11.88 -29.41
CA LYS A 264 35.88 -12.43 -29.47
C LYS A 264 36.83 -11.38 -30.07
N LEU A 265 37.88 -11.03 -29.37
CA LEU A 265 38.92 -10.14 -29.84
C LEU A 265 39.95 -10.88 -30.74
N TYR A 266 40.77 -10.13 -31.46
CA TYR A 266 41.80 -10.65 -32.36
C TYR A 266 42.86 -11.53 -31.65
N ASP A 267 43.10 -11.26 -30.36
CA ASP A 267 44.01 -12.07 -29.51
C ASP A 267 43.38 -13.32 -28.94
N GLY A 268 42.13 -13.63 -29.29
CA GLY A 268 41.36 -14.77 -28.81
C GLY A 268 40.66 -14.60 -27.50
N SER A 269 40.84 -13.46 -26.81
CA SER A 269 40.08 -13.13 -25.59
C SER A 269 38.62 -12.80 -25.88
N TYR A 270 37.76 -12.87 -24.85
CA TYR A 270 36.36 -12.52 -24.94
C TYR A 270 36.08 -11.33 -24.08
N VAL A 271 35.35 -10.34 -24.65
CA VAL A 271 34.88 -9.13 -23.93
C VAL A 271 33.37 -9.19 -23.83
N PRO A 272 32.80 -9.07 -22.62
CA PRO A 272 31.35 -9.04 -22.45
C PRO A 272 30.75 -7.78 -23.06
N HIS A 273 29.60 -7.93 -23.67
CA HIS A 273 28.78 -6.79 -24.05
C HIS A 273 28.07 -6.22 -22.83
N PHE A 274 27.99 -4.90 -22.76
CA PHE A 274 27.29 -4.18 -21.71
C PHE A 274 26.03 -3.52 -22.28
N GLU A 275 24.94 -3.67 -21.57
CA GLU A 275 23.71 -2.90 -21.86
C GLU A 275 23.46 -1.88 -20.76
N GLU A 276 22.94 -0.75 -21.15
CA GLU A 276 22.50 0.28 -20.22
C GLU A 276 21.12 -0.07 -19.69
N ARG A 277 21.02 -0.26 -18.37
CA ARG A 277 19.75 -0.43 -17.68
C ARG A 277 19.52 0.72 -16.70
N LYS A 278 18.31 1.27 -16.74
CA LYS A 278 17.89 2.33 -15.82
C LYS A 278 17.24 1.72 -14.59
N PHE A 279 17.55 2.29 -13.45
CA PHE A 279 17.01 1.94 -12.15
C PHE A 279 16.57 3.21 -11.45
N MET A 280 15.67 3.09 -10.50
CA MET A 280 15.23 4.20 -9.65
C MET A 280 15.51 3.87 -8.19
N LYS A 281 15.95 4.86 -7.41
CA LYS A 281 16.07 4.70 -5.95
C LYS A 281 14.70 4.65 -5.31
N PHE A 282 14.50 3.66 -4.46
CA PHE A 282 13.31 3.47 -3.66
C PHE A 282 13.69 3.20 -2.21
N TYR A 283 13.01 3.82 -1.25
CA TYR A 283 13.39 3.74 0.16
C TYR A 283 12.20 3.83 1.11
N GLY A 284 12.36 3.19 2.28
CA GLY A 284 11.39 3.28 3.37
C GLY A 284 11.44 4.65 4.06
N MET A 285 10.29 5.11 4.57
CA MET A 285 10.18 6.42 5.22
C MET A 285 10.98 6.55 6.52
N ALA A 286 11.35 5.42 7.16
CA ALA A 286 12.25 5.36 8.32
C ALA A 286 13.70 5.00 7.92
N SER A 287 14.10 5.13 6.66
CA SER A 287 15.47 4.90 6.17
C SER A 287 16.37 6.12 6.44
N LYS A 288 17.68 5.89 6.44
CA LYS A 288 18.67 6.98 6.50
C LYS A 288 18.45 7.97 5.36
N THR A 289 18.21 7.50 4.14
CA THR A 289 17.94 8.35 2.97
C THR A 289 16.75 9.30 3.20
N ALA A 290 15.65 8.80 3.74
CA ALA A 290 14.50 9.63 4.07
C ALA A 290 14.83 10.65 5.19
N MET A 291 15.56 10.22 6.23
CA MET A 291 15.96 11.10 7.32
C MET A 291 16.86 12.24 6.83
N ASP A 292 17.84 11.93 5.98
CA ASP A 292 18.76 12.93 5.41
C ASP A 292 18.00 13.91 4.49
N LYS A 293 17.11 13.41 3.61
CA LYS A 293 16.28 14.22 2.71
C LYS A 293 15.40 15.22 3.48
N HIS A 294 14.81 14.78 4.59
CA HIS A 294 13.91 15.60 5.40
C HIS A 294 14.59 16.32 6.56
N LYS A 295 15.92 16.26 6.65
CA LYS A 295 16.71 16.91 7.71
C LYS A 295 16.22 16.52 9.12
N VAL A 296 15.80 15.27 9.27
CA VAL A 296 15.40 14.74 10.57
C VAL A 296 16.67 14.47 11.38
N PRO A 297 16.84 15.07 12.57
CA PRO A 297 18.06 14.87 13.37
C PRO A 297 18.23 13.38 13.69
N THR A 298 19.39 12.84 13.36
CA THR A 298 19.81 11.54 13.87
C THR A 298 20.06 11.65 15.38
N ARG A 299 19.34 10.89 16.17
CA ARG A 299 19.54 10.80 17.62
C ARG A 299 19.98 9.38 17.94
N GLU A 300 20.90 9.22 18.89
CA GLU A 300 21.47 7.90 19.28
C GLU A 300 20.40 6.85 19.60
N TYR A 301 19.25 7.28 20.14
CA TYR A 301 18.15 6.39 20.51
C TYR A 301 17.16 6.11 19.36
N ARG A 302 17.32 6.70 18.17
CA ARG A 302 16.39 6.51 17.05
C ARG A 302 16.98 5.53 16.05
N GLY A 303 16.46 4.30 16.05
CA GLY A 303 16.84 3.27 15.09
C GLY A 303 16.40 3.59 13.65
N VAL A 304 17.17 3.13 12.67
CA VAL A 304 16.81 3.15 11.27
C VAL A 304 16.02 1.85 10.97
N GLU A 305 14.74 1.97 10.65
CA GLU A 305 13.84 0.84 10.40
C GLU A 305 13.41 0.73 8.92
N GLY A 306 14.16 1.33 8.03
CA GLY A 306 13.96 1.26 6.58
C GLY A 306 15.26 1.10 5.82
N LYS A 307 15.21 0.47 4.67
CA LYS A 307 16.34 0.34 3.73
C LYS A 307 16.11 1.13 2.46
N THR A 308 17.20 1.44 1.76
CA THR A 308 17.20 2.01 0.40
C THR A 308 17.59 0.90 -0.57
N VAL A 309 16.86 0.79 -1.65
CA VAL A 309 17.10 -0.16 -2.74
C VAL A 309 17.07 0.56 -4.08
N THR A 310 17.59 -0.06 -5.12
CA THR A 310 17.37 0.34 -6.51
C THR A 310 16.41 -0.67 -7.13
N VAL A 311 15.32 -0.17 -7.73
CA VAL A 311 14.34 -0.99 -8.46
C VAL A 311 14.50 -0.74 -9.96
N PRO A 312 14.19 -1.70 -10.84
CA PRO A 312 14.18 -1.47 -12.28
C PRO A 312 13.25 -0.30 -12.64
N TYR A 313 13.68 0.52 -13.60
CA TYR A 313 12.80 1.52 -14.19
C TYR A 313 11.82 0.84 -15.15
N LYS A 314 10.53 1.19 -15.02
CA LYS A 314 9.43 0.46 -15.66
C LYS A 314 8.63 1.31 -16.67
N GLY A 315 9.01 2.59 -16.88
CA GLY A 315 8.20 3.51 -17.69
C GLY A 315 6.88 3.91 -17.03
N PRO A 316 5.81 4.17 -17.80
CA PRO A 316 4.54 4.66 -17.27
C PRO A 316 3.87 3.68 -16.29
N VAL A 317 3.30 4.17 -15.19
CA VAL A 317 2.61 3.33 -14.18
C VAL A 317 1.33 2.69 -14.72
N LYS A 318 0.76 3.24 -15.76
CA LYS A 318 -0.50 2.78 -16.38
C LYS A 318 -0.49 1.29 -16.68
N ASP A 319 0.62 0.78 -17.25
CA ASP A 319 0.71 -0.62 -17.63
C ASP A 319 0.73 -1.55 -16.41
N THR A 320 1.43 -1.16 -15.37
CA THR A 320 1.40 -1.88 -14.08
C THR A 320 0.01 -1.86 -13.43
N LEU A 321 -0.71 -0.74 -13.47
CA LEU A 321 -2.07 -0.67 -12.95
C LEU A 321 -3.04 -1.55 -13.75
N ILE A 322 -2.92 -1.58 -15.07
CA ILE A 322 -3.72 -2.47 -15.94
C ILE A 322 -3.42 -3.94 -15.63
N ASP A 323 -2.15 -4.31 -15.45
CA ASP A 323 -1.75 -5.68 -15.09
C ASP A 323 -2.32 -6.10 -13.73
N ILE A 324 -2.21 -5.25 -12.71
CA ILE A 324 -2.81 -5.47 -11.39
C ILE A 324 -4.32 -5.72 -11.51
N LEU A 325 -5.04 -4.84 -12.20
CA LEU A 325 -6.50 -4.98 -12.38
C LEU A 325 -6.87 -6.25 -13.17
N SER A 326 -6.07 -6.60 -14.17
CA SER A 326 -6.24 -7.81 -14.97
C SER A 326 -6.06 -9.06 -14.12
N GLY A 327 -5.04 -9.09 -13.25
CA GLY A 327 -4.81 -10.17 -12.30
C GLY A 327 -5.96 -10.37 -11.32
N ILE A 328 -6.49 -9.27 -10.76
CA ILE A 328 -7.63 -9.30 -9.83
C ILE A 328 -8.89 -9.80 -10.55
N ARG A 329 -9.20 -9.32 -11.76
CA ARG A 329 -10.33 -9.79 -12.57
C ARG A 329 -10.20 -11.28 -12.86
N SER A 330 -9.00 -11.72 -13.24
CA SER A 330 -8.71 -13.14 -13.50
C SER A 330 -9.02 -13.98 -12.27
N ALA A 331 -8.51 -13.61 -11.09
CA ALA A 331 -8.75 -14.33 -9.84
C ALA A 331 -10.26 -14.41 -9.50
N CYS A 332 -10.98 -13.31 -9.70
CA CYS A 332 -12.43 -13.27 -9.51
C CYS A 332 -13.16 -14.30 -10.39
N THR A 333 -12.73 -14.48 -11.66
CA THR A 333 -13.32 -15.50 -12.54
C THR A 333 -13.03 -16.92 -12.05
N TYR A 334 -11.85 -17.19 -11.49
CA TYR A 334 -11.47 -18.50 -10.95
C TYR A 334 -12.29 -18.93 -9.73
N VAL A 335 -12.88 -17.99 -9.00
CA VAL A 335 -13.69 -18.30 -7.80
C VAL A 335 -15.17 -17.95 -7.94
N GLY A 336 -15.57 -17.44 -9.12
CA GLY A 336 -16.97 -17.08 -9.41
C GLY A 336 -17.45 -15.78 -8.75
N ALA A 337 -16.53 -14.86 -8.43
CA ALA A 337 -16.87 -13.56 -7.83
C ALA A 337 -17.18 -12.52 -8.91
N LYS A 338 -18.47 -12.23 -9.19
CA LYS A 338 -18.89 -11.19 -10.15
C LYS A 338 -18.48 -9.78 -9.77
N ARG A 339 -18.24 -9.52 -8.50
CA ARG A 339 -17.84 -8.22 -7.94
C ARG A 339 -16.66 -8.42 -7.01
N LEU A 340 -15.71 -7.49 -7.01
CA LEU A 340 -14.59 -7.51 -6.07
C LEU A 340 -15.07 -7.63 -4.61
N LYS A 341 -16.18 -6.97 -4.26
CA LYS A 341 -16.82 -7.09 -2.93
C LYS A 341 -17.15 -8.53 -2.53
N SER A 342 -17.40 -9.41 -3.49
CA SER A 342 -17.79 -10.79 -3.22
C SER A 342 -16.59 -11.73 -3.07
N LEU A 343 -15.38 -11.27 -3.35
CA LEU A 343 -14.17 -12.10 -3.40
C LEU A 343 -13.91 -12.82 -2.08
N SER A 344 -14.01 -12.12 -0.95
CA SER A 344 -13.81 -12.72 0.39
C SER A 344 -14.79 -13.85 0.71
N LYS A 345 -16.04 -13.76 0.22
CA LYS A 345 -17.05 -14.81 0.38
C LYS A 345 -16.87 -15.99 -0.58
N CYS A 346 -16.24 -15.76 -1.74
CA CYS A 346 -16.00 -16.78 -2.75
C CYS A 346 -14.66 -17.50 -2.56
N ALA A 347 -13.67 -16.87 -1.97
CA ALA A 347 -12.33 -17.40 -1.78
C ALA A 347 -12.27 -18.51 -0.72
N THR A 348 -11.30 -19.41 -0.88
CA THR A 348 -10.87 -20.36 0.14
C THR A 348 -9.37 -20.48 0.03
N PHE A 349 -8.66 -20.18 1.12
CA PHE A 349 -7.22 -20.32 1.17
C PHE A 349 -6.81 -21.78 1.37
N VAL A 350 -5.72 -22.17 0.72
CA VAL A 350 -5.00 -23.40 1.00
C VAL A 350 -3.58 -23.05 1.41
N ARG A 351 -3.11 -23.61 2.51
CA ARG A 351 -1.75 -23.44 2.97
C ARG A 351 -0.79 -24.22 2.06
N VAL A 352 0.32 -23.59 1.68
CA VAL A 352 1.31 -24.18 0.75
C VAL A 352 2.72 -23.87 1.25
N ASN A 353 3.67 -24.68 0.79
CA ASN A 353 5.08 -24.45 1.07
C ASN A 353 5.74 -23.55 0.01
N ASN A 354 5.13 -23.43 -1.18
CA ASN A 354 5.60 -22.61 -2.28
C ASN A 354 4.41 -22.08 -3.08
N THR A 355 4.46 -20.83 -3.49
CA THR A 355 3.37 -20.16 -4.22
C THR A 355 3.61 -20.04 -5.71
N HIS A 356 4.85 -20.20 -6.20
CA HIS A 356 5.17 -20.10 -7.62
C HIS A 356 6.36 -20.98 -7.99
N ASN A 357 6.49 -21.28 -9.30
CA ASN A 357 7.58 -22.05 -9.83
C ASN A 357 8.74 -21.13 -10.18
N THR A 358 9.92 -21.40 -9.61
CA THR A 358 11.14 -20.60 -9.76
C THR A 358 12.14 -21.19 -10.77
N VAL A 359 11.72 -22.16 -11.62
CA VAL A 359 12.60 -22.85 -12.58
C VAL A 359 13.35 -21.90 -13.50
N PHE A 360 12.71 -20.79 -13.90
CA PHE A 360 13.34 -19.79 -14.76
C PHE A 360 13.94 -18.59 -13.99
N GLY A 361 13.99 -18.65 -12.66
CA GLY A 361 14.43 -17.57 -11.79
C GLY A 361 13.40 -16.46 -11.62
N GLU A 362 13.63 -15.57 -10.64
CA GLU A 362 12.74 -14.44 -10.37
C GLU A 362 12.83 -13.34 -11.45
N GLU A 363 13.94 -13.26 -12.18
CA GLU A 363 14.17 -12.24 -13.20
C GLU A 363 13.26 -12.39 -14.44
N ASN A 364 12.75 -13.59 -14.69
CA ASN A 364 11.93 -13.88 -15.86
C ASN A 364 10.41 -13.84 -15.60
N VAL A 365 9.97 -13.59 -14.37
CA VAL A 365 8.53 -13.55 -14.03
C VAL A 365 7.93 -12.16 -14.24
N ASN A 366 8.78 -11.13 -14.41
CA ASN A 366 8.41 -9.74 -14.63
C ASN A 366 8.82 -9.25 -16.03
N GLY A 367 8.71 -10.12 -17.03
CA GLY A 367 8.96 -9.79 -18.43
C GLY A 367 7.94 -8.86 -19.05
#